data_f15f352edff8a4ccacce74440e0296b3
#
_entry.id   f15f352edff8a4ccacce74440e0296b3
#
_cell.length_a   1.000
_cell.length_b   1.000
_cell.length_c   1.000
_cell.angle_alpha   90.00
_cell.angle_beta   90.00
_cell.angle_gamma   90.00
#
_symmetry.space_group_name_H-M   'P 1'
#
loop_
_entity.id
_entity.type
_entity.pdbx_description
1 polymer ?
#
loop_
_entity_poly.entity_id
_entity_poly.type
_entity_poly.pdbx_seq_one_letter_code
_entity_poly.pdbx_strand_id
1 'polypeptide(L)'
;MATLQLKNVKKVYDNKVVAVDNFNLDVADKEFIVFVGPSGCGKATTLRMIAGLEEISDGEILIDGEVVNDLQPKDRGIAMVFQNYALYPHMTVYDNMAFSLRLKRPKMKEEEIYERVTNAAQILGITDYLMRKPRALSGGQRQRVAIGRAMVRESKVFLMDEPLSNLDAKLRNQMRAEIILLRQKIDSTFIYVTHDQTEAMTLGDRIIIMKDGFIQQVGTPQEVFDKPENLFVASFIGAPQMNFFKADLRREGDKYFVNVCSKQIEVTGDKAKELKEKNVESQEITLGVRPEHIVLSNAKDAVELTVQVNEMMGSEIHIHGITAANPNVIVRIPTISLNTTDYHTEFAQGKVIGIGFESKVMHFFDVDGKNILYAHEPEEEVTEEKVEE
;
A
#
# COMPACT_ATOMS: atom_id res chain seq x y z
N MET A 1 -1.34 12.49 -22.95
CA MET A 1 -0.90 12.43 -21.55
C MET A 1 -2.13 12.12 -20.70
N ALA A 2 -2.06 11.15 -19.78
CA ALA A 2 -3.25 10.74 -19.02
C ALA A 2 -3.09 11.12 -17.56
N THR A 3 -3.37 12.38 -17.22
CA THR A 3 -3.43 12.84 -15.83
C THR A 3 -4.79 12.51 -15.21
N LEU A 4 -4.81 12.13 -13.93
CA LEU A 4 -6.03 11.92 -13.17
C LEU A 4 -5.96 12.80 -11.92
N GLN A 5 -7.02 13.56 -11.65
CA GLN A 5 -7.14 14.38 -10.45
C GLN A 5 -8.45 14.09 -9.73
N LEU A 6 -8.37 13.95 -8.42
CA LEU A 6 -9.52 13.88 -7.52
C LEU A 6 -9.43 15.10 -6.61
N LYS A 7 -10.48 15.92 -6.57
CA LYS A 7 -10.53 17.15 -5.78
C LYS A 7 -11.71 17.09 -4.82
N ASN A 8 -11.42 17.02 -3.53
CA ASN A 8 -12.39 16.97 -2.44
C ASN A 8 -13.47 15.90 -2.64
N VAL A 9 -13.09 14.76 -3.27
CA VAL A 9 -14.07 13.73 -3.62
C VAL A 9 -14.63 13.08 -2.36
N LYS A 10 -15.98 13.05 -2.31
CA LYS A 10 -16.74 12.50 -1.19
C LYS A 10 -17.77 11.49 -1.68
N LYS A 11 -17.97 10.42 -0.89
CA LYS A 11 -19.06 9.47 -1.09
C LYS A 11 -19.78 9.20 0.21
N VAL A 12 -21.08 9.50 0.21
CA VAL A 12 -22.00 9.17 1.29
C VAL A 12 -23.10 8.29 0.70
N TYR A 13 -23.37 7.14 1.29
CA TYR A 13 -24.48 6.29 0.92
C TYR A 13 -25.79 6.71 1.62
N ASP A 14 -26.95 6.29 1.09
CA ASP A 14 -28.28 6.66 1.57
C ASP A 14 -28.51 6.43 3.07
N ASN A 15 -27.79 5.45 3.66
CA ASN A 15 -27.79 5.17 5.09
C ASN A 15 -26.88 6.11 5.90
N LYS A 16 -26.41 7.21 5.32
CA LYS A 16 -25.48 8.19 5.88
C LYS A 16 -24.09 7.64 6.25
N VAL A 17 -23.72 6.48 5.70
CA VAL A 17 -22.35 5.97 5.84
C VAL A 17 -21.44 6.73 4.91
N VAL A 18 -20.47 7.43 5.48
CA VAL A 18 -19.40 8.11 4.73
C VAL A 18 -18.37 7.04 4.34
N ALA A 19 -18.32 6.70 3.07
CA ALA A 19 -17.40 5.70 2.53
C ALA A 19 -16.05 6.28 2.10
N VAL A 20 -16.07 7.55 1.65
CA VAL A 20 -14.88 8.33 1.27
C VAL A 20 -15.17 9.78 1.62
N ASP A 21 -14.21 10.46 2.24
CA ASP A 21 -14.32 11.87 2.61
C ASP A 21 -13.04 12.64 2.28
N ASN A 22 -13.21 13.83 1.72
CA ASN A 22 -12.14 14.76 1.38
C ASN A 22 -10.94 14.09 0.67
N PHE A 23 -11.24 13.28 -0.36
CA PHE A 23 -10.20 12.53 -1.08
C PHE A 23 -9.57 13.43 -2.15
N ASN A 24 -8.32 13.83 -1.90
CA ASN A 24 -7.52 14.67 -2.79
C ASN A 24 -6.33 13.89 -3.32
N LEU A 25 -6.16 13.83 -4.64
CA LEU A 25 -5.06 13.12 -5.28
C LEU A 25 -4.79 13.65 -6.67
N ASP A 26 -3.54 14.02 -6.94
CA ASP A 26 -3.03 14.31 -8.27
C ASP A 26 -2.16 13.14 -8.74
N VAL A 27 -2.49 12.57 -9.91
CA VAL A 27 -1.78 11.44 -10.52
C VAL A 27 -1.17 11.91 -11.84
N ALA A 28 0.13 11.73 -11.97
CA ALA A 28 0.87 12.08 -13.18
C ALA A 28 0.61 11.09 -14.32
N ASP A 29 0.95 11.52 -15.55
CA ASP A 29 0.89 10.63 -16.72
C ASP A 29 1.80 9.40 -16.52
N LYS A 30 1.27 8.22 -16.82
CA LYS A 30 1.96 6.91 -16.73
C LYS A 30 2.40 6.50 -15.31
N GLU A 31 1.91 7.18 -14.31
CA GLU A 31 2.16 6.83 -12.92
C GLU A 31 1.37 5.58 -12.50
N PHE A 32 1.98 4.74 -11.67
CA PHE A 32 1.35 3.56 -11.07
C PHE A 32 1.02 3.84 -9.61
N ILE A 33 -0.23 4.11 -9.32
CA ILE A 33 -0.74 4.38 -7.98
C ILE A 33 -1.36 3.12 -7.38
N VAL A 34 -1.04 2.84 -6.12
CA VAL A 34 -1.66 1.72 -5.39
C VAL A 34 -2.45 2.23 -4.20
N PHE A 35 -3.75 1.93 -4.16
CA PHE A 35 -4.59 2.13 -2.99
C PHE A 35 -4.51 0.89 -2.10
N VAL A 36 -4.10 1.06 -0.85
CA VAL A 36 -3.97 -0.01 0.12
C VAL A 36 -4.61 0.37 1.46
N GLY A 37 -5.10 -0.60 2.21
CA GLY A 37 -5.74 -0.40 3.51
C GLY A 37 -6.64 -1.56 3.89
N PRO A 38 -7.22 -1.56 5.09
CA PRO A 38 -8.13 -2.58 5.58
C PRO A 38 -9.37 -2.76 4.69
N SER A 39 -10.05 -3.89 4.84
CA SER A 39 -11.34 -4.11 4.17
C SER A 39 -12.35 -3.05 4.61
N GLY A 40 -13.11 -2.50 3.64
CA GLY A 40 -14.14 -1.49 3.93
C GLY A 40 -13.63 -0.05 4.07
N CYS A 41 -12.34 0.25 3.90
CA CYS A 41 -11.81 1.61 4.06
C CYS A 41 -12.05 2.57 2.87
N GLY A 42 -12.82 2.17 1.84
CA GLY A 42 -13.18 3.04 0.72
C GLY A 42 -12.44 2.80 -0.60
N LYS A 43 -11.39 1.97 -0.66
CA LYS A 43 -10.55 1.74 -1.87
C LYS A 43 -11.35 1.38 -3.13
N ALA A 44 -12.15 0.31 -3.05
CA ALA A 44 -12.96 -0.15 -4.18
C ALA A 44 -14.05 0.87 -4.55
N THR A 45 -14.60 1.60 -3.57
CA THR A 45 -15.53 2.69 -3.80
C THR A 45 -14.87 3.80 -4.60
N THR A 46 -13.67 4.25 -4.19
CA THR A 46 -12.90 5.28 -4.91
C THR A 46 -12.57 4.82 -6.34
N LEU A 47 -12.12 3.57 -6.49
CA LEU A 47 -11.86 3.02 -7.83
C LEU A 47 -13.10 3.02 -8.72
N ARG A 48 -14.28 2.64 -8.18
CA ARG A 48 -15.56 2.64 -8.91
C ARG A 48 -16.05 4.04 -9.23
N MET A 49 -15.81 5.02 -8.37
CA MET A 49 -16.10 6.43 -8.66
C MET A 49 -15.25 6.95 -9.83
N ILE A 50 -13.96 6.64 -9.87
CA ILE A 50 -13.08 6.95 -11.02
C ILE A 50 -13.62 6.28 -12.29
N ALA A 51 -14.06 5.03 -12.18
CA ALA A 51 -14.63 4.27 -13.30
C ALA A 51 -16.01 4.80 -13.78
N GLY A 52 -16.70 5.63 -13.00
CA GLY A 52 -18.09 6.04 -13.26
C GLY A 52 -19.10 4.92 -13.03
N LEU A 53 -18.72 3.89 -12.27
CA LEU A 53 -19.60 2.81 -11.84
C LEU A 53 -20.29 3.13 -10.51
N GLU A 54 -19.84 4.16 -9.83
CA GLU A 54 -20.40 4.72 -8.60
C GLU A 54 -20.39 6.24 -8.72
N GLU A 55 -21.48 6.89 -8.38
CA GLU A 55 -21.59 8.35 -8.38
C GLU A 55 -20.90 8.93 -7.14
N ILE A 56 -20.22 10.05 -7.30
CA ILE A 56 -19.69 10.82 -6.17
C ILE A 56 -20.83 11.60 -5.52
N SER A 57 -20.70 11.91 -4.23
CA SER A 57 -21.67 12.76 -3.52
C SER A 57 -21.26 14.23 -3.56
N ASP A 58 -19.95 14.50 -3.65
CA ASP A 58 -19.38 15.85 -3.75
C ASP A 58 -17.96 15.79 -4.33
N GLY A 59 -17.42 16.94 -4.77
CA GLY A 59 -16.10 17.06 -5.36
C GLY A 59 -16.06 16.87 -6.87
N GLU A 60 -14.86 16.72 -7.40
CA GLU A 60 -14.62 16.59 -8.84
C GLU A 60 -13.60 15.49 -9.16
N ILE A 61 -13.87 14.73 -10.21
CA ILE A 61 -12.90 13.80 -10.83
C ILE A 61 -12.58 14.33 -12.22
N LEU A 62 -11.31 14.56 -12.49
CA LEU A 62 -10.83 15.05 -13.78
C LEU A 62 -9.89 14.04 -14.44
N ILE A 63 -10.05 13.81 -15.73
CA ILE A 63 -9.14 13.03 -16.57
C ILE A 63 -8.66 13.95 -17.72
N ASP A 64 -7.35 14.16 -17.83
CA ASP A 64 -6.74 15.12 -18.75
C ASP A 64 -7.28 16.55 -18.60
N GLY A 65 -7.60 16.95 -17.36
CA GLY A 65 -8.13 18.27 -17.06
C GLY A 65 -9.63 18.44 -17.34
N GLU A 66 -10.31 17.44 -17.87
CA GLU A 66 -11.76 17.45 -18.12
C GLU A 66 -12.52 16.77 -16.96
N VAL A 67 -13.52 17.45 -16.40
CA VAL A 67 -14.41 16.90 -15.37
C VAL A 67 -15.23 15.77 -15.98
N VAL A 68 -15.18 14.59 -15.36
CA VAL A 68 -15.83 13.36 -15.86
C VAL A 68 -16.96 12.87 -14.96
N ASN A 69 -17.41 13.64 -13.98
CA ASN A 69 -18.42 13.23 -13.01
C ASN A 69 -19.66 12.64 -13.67
N ASP A 70 -20.21 13.36 -14.67
CA ASP A 70 -21.47 13.00 -15.35
C ASP A 70 -21.26 12.08 -16.58
N LEU A 71 -20.00 11.75 -16.92
CA LEU A 71 -19.71 10.88 -18.04
C LEU A 71 -19.94 9.41 -17.68
N GLN A 72 -20.58 8.68 -18.61
CA GLN A 72 -20.73 7.23 -18.47
C GLN A 72 -19.36 6.52 -18.52
N PRO A 73 -19.21 5.34 -17.89
CA PRO A 73 -17.93 4.59 -17.85
C PRO A 73 -17.28 4.36 -19.23
N LYS A 74 -18.10 4.16 -20.27
CA LYS A 74 -17.61 3.94 -21.64
C LYS A 74 -16.92 5.17 -22.25
N ASP A 75 -17.29 6.38 -21.78
CA ASP A 75 -16.88 7.67 -22.35
C ASP A 75 -15.72 8.30 -21.56
N ARG A 76 -15.32 7.74 -20.41
CA ARG A 76 -14.21 8.23 -19.57
C ARG A 76 -12.82 7.84 -20.06
N GLY A 77 -12.67 7.07 -21.13
CA GLY A 77 -11.36 6.63 -21.66
C GLY A 77 -10.62 5.66 -20.73
N ILE A 78 -11.34 4.91 -19.91
CA ILE A 78 -10.78 3.98 -18.93
C ILE A 78 -10.91 2.51 -19.35
N ALA A 79 -10.07 1.63 -18.81
CA ALA A 79 -10.26 0.19 -18.81
C ALA A 79 -10.17 -0.36 -17.39
N MET A 80 -10.98 -1.37 -17.05
CA MET A 80 -11.06 -1.91 -15.71
C MET A 80 -10.93 -3.44 -15.72
N VAL A 81 -10.08 -3.96 -14.81
CA VAL A 81 -9.96 -5.37 -14.46
C VAL A 81 -10.62 -5.57 -13.10
N PHE A 82 -11.63 -6.43 -13.05
CA PHE A 82 -12.39 -6.73 -11.84
C PHE A 82 -11.79 -7.89 -11.06
N GLN A 83 -12.01 -7.94 -9.77
CA GLN A 83 -11.55 -9.00 -8.85
C GLN A 83 -11.96 -10.42 -9.31
N ASN A 84 -13.16 -10.57 -9.86
CA ASN A 84 -13.69 -11.84 -10.38
C ASN A 84 -13.40 -12.05 -11.88
N TYR A 85 -12.50 -11.21 -12.46
CA TYR A 85 -12.13 -11.18 -13.88
C TYR A 85 -13.28 -10.79 -14.83
N ALA A 86 -14.53 -11.00 -14.47
CA ALA A 86 -15.75 -10.69 -15.24
C ALA A 86 -15.68 -11.14 -16.72
N LEU A 87 -15.12 -12.32 -16.99
CA LEU A 87 -15.04 -12.89 -18.33
C LEU A 87 -16.40 -13.45 -18.76
N TYR A 88 -16.74 -13.27 -20.05
CA TYR A 88 -17.93 -13.85 -20.66
C TYR A 88 -17.74 -15.36 -20.82
N PRO A 89 -18.45 -16.24 -20.07
CA PRO A 89 -18.13 -17.65 -19.99
C PRO A 89 -18.45 -18.44 -21.26
N HIS A 90 -19.35 -17.91 -22.08
CA HIS A 90 -19.78 -18.52 -23.35
C HIS A 90 -18.88 -18.15 -24.54
N MET A 91 -18.07 -17.09 -24.40
CA MET A 91 -17.14 -16.62 -25.43
C MET A 91 -15.77 -17.29 -25.31
N THR A 92 -15.04 -17.36 -26.41
CA THR A 92 -13.62 -17.75 -26.42
C THR A 92 -12.76 -16.65 -25.78
N VAL A 93 -11.48 -16.91 -25.51
CA VAL A 93 -10.50 -15.90 -25.11
C VAL A 93 -10.42 -14.78 -26.14
N TYR A 94 -10.31 -15.15 -27.42
CA TYR A 94 -10.30 -14.21 -28.53
C TYR A 94 -11.54 -13.29 -28.50
N ASP A 95 -12.73 -13.87 -28.40
CA ASP A 95 -13.97 -13.11 -28.41
C ASP A 95 -14.13 -12.23 -27.17
N ASN A 96 -13.67 -12.68 -25.98
CA ASN A 96 -13.62 -11.86 -24.79
C ASN A 96 -12.78 -10.61 -25.00
N MET A 97 -11.61 -10.73 -25.64
CA MET A 97 -10.71 -9.61 -25.92
C MET A 97 -11.27 -8.73 -27.05
N ALA A 98 -11.76 -9.32 -28.14
CA ALA A 98 -12.31 -8.61 -29.30
C ALA A 98 -13.61 -7.86 -29.02
N PHE A 99 -14.37 -8.25 -27.99
CA PHE A 99 -15.73 -7.79 -27.75
C PHE A 99 -15.87 -6.25 -27.74
N SER A 100 -15.01 -5.57 -26.97
CA SER A 100 -15.06 -4.10 -26.86
C SER A 100 -14.67 -3.40 -28.17
N LEU A 101 -13.80 -3.99 -28.97
CA LEU A 101 -13.35 -3.44 -30.26
C LEU A 101 -14.48 -3.52 -31.31
N ARG A 102 -15.24 -4.62 -31.31
CA ARG A 102 -16.41 -4.80 -32.19
C ARG A 102 -17.55 -3.82 -31.92
N LEU A 103 -17.60 -3.26 -30.70
CA LEU A 103 -18.62 -2.26 -30.30
C LEU A 103 -18.22 -0.83 -30.65
N LYS A 104 -16.95 -0.56 -31.01
CA LYS A 104 -16.49 0.79 -31.37
C LYS A 104 -17.28 1.39 -32.55
N ARG A 105 -17.41 2.69 -32.51
CA ARG A 105 -17.94 3.50 -33.64
C ARG A 105 -16.93 4.58 -34.00
N PRO A 106 -16.50 4.73 -35.27
CA PRO A 106 -16.84 3.90 -36.43
C PRO A 106 -16.38 2.44 -36.26
N LYS A 107 -17.04 1.51 -36.99
CA LYS A 107 -16.78 0.08 -36.86
C LYS A 107 -15.37 -0.27 -37.31
N MET A 108 -14.62 -0.94 -36.42
CA MET A 108 -13.26 -1.41 -36.72
C MET A 108 -13.30 -2.63 -37.66
N LYS A 109 -12.30 -2.78 -38.53
CA LYS A 109 -12.18 -3.95 -39.41
C LYS A 109 -11.73 -5.19 -38.62
N GLU A 110 -12.19 -6.37 -39.00
CA GLU A 110 -11.85 -7.63 -38.28
C GLU A 110 -10.33 -7.92 -38.38
N GLU A 111 -9.66 -7.53 -39.47
CA GLU A 111 -8.21 -7.67 -39.60
C GLU A 111 -7.47 -6.84 -38.52
N GLU A 112 -7.88 -5.62 -38.28
CA GLU A 112 -7.33 -4.74 -37.24
C GLU A 112 -7.62 -5.29 -35.83
N ILE A 113 -8.83 -5.81 -35.59
CA ILE A 113 -9.19 -6.46 -34.34
C ILE A 113 -8.30 -7.68 -34.11
N TYR A 114 -8.09 -8.51 -35.14
CA TYR A 114 -7.23 -9.68 -35.07
C TYR A 114 -5.79 -9.30 -34.70
N GLU A 115 -5.21 -8.31 -35.34
CA GLU A 115 -3.87 -7.81 -35.03
C GLU A 115 -3.74 -7.35 -33.57
N ARG A 116 -4.67 -6.49 -33.11
CA ARG A 116 -4.65 -5.98 -31.73
C ARG A 116 -4.78 -7.09 -30.69
N VAL A 117 -5.71 -8.03 -30.91
CA VAL A 117 -5.93 -9.16 -30.00
C VAL A 117 -4.71 -10.09 -29.97
N THR A 118 -4.14 -10.40 -31.15
CA THR A 118 -2.96 -11.28 -31.26
C THR A 118 -1.74 -10.65 -30.62
N ASN A 119 -1.51 -9.36 -30.84
CA ASN A 119 -0.41 -8.63 -30.21
C ASN A 119 -0.54 -8.62 -28.67
N ALA A 120 -1.71 -8.29 -28.16
CA ALA A 120 -1.97 -8.34 -26.70
C ALA A 120 -1.81 -9.78 -26.15
N ALA A 121 -2.27 -10.80 -26.88
CA ALA A 121 -2.10 -12.20 -26.49
C ALA A 121 -0.63 -12.64 -26.46
N GLN A 122 0.19 -12.18 -27.39
CA GLN A 122 1.63 -12.42 -27.41
C GLN A 122 2.34 -11.79 -26.22
N ILE A 123 2.03 -10.50 -25.93
CA ILE A 123 2.59 -9.79 -24.76
C ILE A 123 2.29 -10.54 -23.45
N LEU A 124 1.09 -11.12 -23.34
CA LEU A 124 0.59 -11.82 -22.14
C LEU A 124 0.91 -13.32 -22.14
N GLY A 125 1.52 -13.88 -23.20
CA GLY A 125 1.82 -15.31 -23.30
C GLY A 125 0.58 -16.19 -23.28
N ILE A 126 -0.52 -15.77 -23.93
CA ILE A 126 -1.80 -16.50 -23.98
C ILE A 126 -2.26 -16.84 -25.39
N THR A 127 -1.39 -16.74 -26.39
CA THR A 127 -1.72 -16.98 -27.80
C THR A 127 -2.31 -18.37 -28.03
N ASP A 128 -1.75 -19.41 -27.39
CA ASP A 128 -2.22 -20.80 -27.52
C ASP A 128 -3.60 -21.05 -26.90
N TYR A 129 -4.12 -20.07 -26.16
CA TYR A 129 -5.41 -20.19 -25.47
C TYR A 129 -6.53 -19.42 -26.14
N LEU A 130 -6.26 -18.66 -27.22
CA LEU A 130 -7.23 -17.76 -27.88
C LEU A 130 -8.55 -18.45 -28.22
N MET A 131 -8.53 -19.70 -28.63
CA MET A 131 -9.73 -20.47 -28.99
C MET A 131 -10.38 -21.19 -27.81
N ARG A 132 -9.80 -21.13 -26.61
CA ARG A 132 -10.38 -21.77 -25.42
C ARG A 132 -11.45 -20.88 -24.78
N LYS A 133 -12.34 -21.50 -24.01
CA LYS A 133 -13.32 -20.80 -23.16
C LYS A 133 -12.77 -20.62 -21.74
N PRO A 134 -13.23 -19.63 -20.96
CA PRO A 134 -12.72 -19.34 -19.61
C PRO A 134 -12.72 -20.54 -18.65
N ARG A 135 -13.70 -21.47 -18.77
CA ARG A 135 -13.76 -22.68 -17.95
C ARG A 135 -12.58 -23.65 -18.13
N ALA A 136 -11.89 -23.55 -19.25
CA ALA A 136 -10.74 -24.40 -19.59
C ALA A 136 -9.38 -23.74 -19.24
N LEU A 137 -9.40 -22.65 -18.44
CA LEU A 137 -8.24 -21.88 -18.08
C LEU A 137 -7.96 -21.96 -16.56
N SER A 138 -6.68 -21.90 -16.16
CA SER A 138 -6.28 -21.68 -14.78
C SER A 138 -6.63 -20.27 -14.28
N GLY A 139 -6.52 -20.02 -12.97
CA GLY A 139 -6.74 -18.70 -12.39
C GLY A 139 -5.88 -17.61 -13.03
N GLY A 140 -4.57 -17.83 -13.12
CA GLY A 140 -3.65 -16.88 -13.75
C GLY A 140 -3.89 -16.68 -15.24
N GLN A 141 -4.30 -17.73 -15.97
CA GLN A 141 -4.68 -17.59 -17.38
C GLN A 141 -5.93 -16.73 -17.53
N ARG A 142 -6.96 -16.93 -16.69
CA ARG A 142 -8.16 -16.07 -16.69
C ARG A 142 -7.82 -14.62 -16.40
N GLN A 143 -6.92 -14.36 -15.45
CA GLN A 143 -6.46 -13.03 -15.14
C GLN A 143 -5.76 -12.37 -16.34
N ARG A 144 -4.82 -13.06 -16.99
CA ARG A 144 -4.16 -12.53 -18.21
C ARG A 144 -5.17 -12.23 -19.32
N VAL A 145 -6.22 -13.03 -19.47
CA VAL A 145 -7.31 -12.74 -20.41
C VAL A 145 -8.06 -11.46 -20.03
N ALA A 146 -8.35 -11.26 -18.73
CA ALA A 146 -9.00 -10.03 -18.24
C ALA A 146 -8.14 -8.79 -18.48
N ILE A 147 -6.83 -8.89 -18.21
CA ILE A 147 -5.86 -7.83 -18.52
C ILE A 147 -5.81 -7.57 -20.04
N GLY A 148 -5.74 -8.63 -20.85
CA GLY A 148 -5.72 -8.53 -22.32
C GLY A 148 -6.98 -7.85 -22.87
N ARG A 149 -8.15 -8.16 -22.32
CA ARG A 149 -9.43 -7.50 -22.66
C ARG A 149 -9.40 -5.99 -22.35
N ALA A 150 -8.77 -5.61 -21.25
CA ALA A 150 -8.60 -4.20 -20.91
C ALA A 150 -7.55 -3.53 -21.81
N MET A 151 -6.43 -4.20 -22.07
CA MET A 151 -5.29 -3.70 -22.85
C MET A 151 -5.65 -3.35 -24.30
N VAL A 152 -6.46 -4.16 -24.99
CA VAL A 152 -6.85 -3.92 -26.38
C VAL A 152 -7.69 -2.64 -26.58
N ARG A 153 -8.23 -2.06 -25.48
CA ARG A 153 -9.02 -0.83 -25.54
C ARG A 153 -8.20 0.44 -25.73
N GLU A 154 -6.87 0.41 -25.50
CA GLU A 154 -6.02 1.60 -25.50
C GLU A 154 -6.59 2.71 -24.62
N SER A 155 -6.72 2.41 -23.35
CA SER A 155 -7.28 3.33 -22.35
C SER A 155 -6.23 4.30 -21.83
N LYS A 156 -6.65 5.50 -21.49
CA LYS A 156 -5.83 6.51 -20.82
C LYS A 156 -5.49 6.09 -19.38
N VAL A 157 -6.48 5.57 -18.66
CA VAL A 157 -6.35 5.10 -17.27
C VAL A 157 -6.74 3.63 -17.17
N PHE A 158 -5.87 2.85 -16.52
CA PHE A 158 -6.02 1.43 -16.32
C PHE A 158 -6.33 1.13 -14.84
N LEU A 159 -7.54 0.66 -14.56
CA LEU A 159 -8.03 0.41 -13.21
C LEU A 159 -7.98 -1.08 -12.90
N MET A 160 -7.45 -1.47 -11.74
CA MET A 160 -7.37 -2.86 -11.29
C MET A 160 -7.95 -3.01 -9.88
N ASP A 161 -9.05 -3.75 -9.74
CA ASP A 161 -9.72 -4.02 -8.46
C ASP A 161 -9.31 -5.39 -7.93
N GLU A 162 -8.36 -5.44 -7.00
CA GLU A 162 -7.80 -6.63 -6.36
C GLU A 162 -7.53 -7.81 -7.33
N PRO A 163 -6.81 -7.62 -8.44
CA PRO A 163 -6.74 -8.61 -9.51
C PRO A 163 -6.02 -9.90 -9.11
N LEU A 164 -5.18 -9.88 -8.05
CA LEU A 164 -4.39 -11.05 -7.59
C LEU A 164 -5.00 -11.78 -6.38
N SER A 165 -6.07 -11.27 -5.78
CA SER A 165 -6.64 -11.78 -4.53
C SER A 165 -7.08 -13.25 -4.60
N ASN A 166 -7.55 -13.70 -5.76
CA ASN A 166 -8.06 -15.06 -5.98
C ASN A 166 -6.98 -16.08 -6.42
N LEU A 167 -5.70 -15.73 -6.32
CA LEU A 167 -4.57 -16.60 -6.72
C LEU A 167 -3.84 -17.16 -5.50
N ASP A 168 -3.29 -18.37 -5.65
CA ASP A 168 -2.36 -18.93 -4.67
C ASP A 168 -1.05 -18.11 -4.58
N ALA A 169 -0.30 -18.27 -3.49
CA ALA A 169 0.88 -17.45 -3.20
C ALA A 169 1.97 -17.55 -4.29
N LYS A 170 2.21 -18.74 -4.85
CA LYS A 170 3.21 -18.95 -5.91
C LYS A 170 2.82 -18.22 -7.19
N LEU A 171 1.57 -18.38 -7.60
CA LEU A 171 1.05 -17.74 -8.81
C LEU A 171 0.94 -16.24 -8.64
N ARG A 172 0.57 -15.75 -7.43
CA ARG A 172 0.53 -14.33 -7.09
C ARG A 172 1.90 -13.68 -7.25
N ASN A 173 2.96 -14.31 -6.73
CA ASN A 173 4.34 -13.81 -6.89
C ASN A 173 4.75 -13.72 -8.36
N GLN A 174 4.43 -14.74 -9.16
CA GLN A 174 4.71 -14.74 -10.60
C GLN A 174 3.94 -13.63 -11.32
N MET A 175 2.63 -13.50 -11.07
CA MET A 175 1.78 -12.50 -11.72
C MET A 175 2.16 -11.07 -11.34
N ARG A 176 2.64 -10.84 -10.12
CA ARG A 176 3.16 -9.53 -9.68
C ARG A 176 4.36 -9.10 -10.53
N ALA A 177 5.33 -9.99 -10.74
CA ALA A 177 6.46 -9.72 -11.64
C ALA A 177 6.00 -9.45 -13.09
N GLU A 178 4.98 -10.17 -13.57
CA GLU A 178 4.41 -9.95 -14.91
C GLU A 178 3.70 -8.59 -15.03
N ILE A 179 3.01 -8.12 -13.98
CA ILE A 179 2.39 -6.77 -13.97
C ILE A 179 3.47 -5.69 -14.07
N ILE A 180 4.62 -5.84 -13.38
CA ILE A 180 5.75 -4.91 -13.48
C ILE A 180 6.26 -4.84 -14.94
N LEU A 181 6.44 -5.99 -15.59
CA LEU A 181 6.87 -6.02 -16.99
C LEU A 181 5.80 -5.49 -17.96
N LEU A 182 4.54 -5.73 -17.65
CA LEU A 182 3.41 -5.28 -18.46
C LEU A 182 3.29 -3.75 -18.45
N ARG A 183 3.42 -3.14 -17.28
CA ARG A 183 3.40 -1.69 -17.10
C ARG A 183 4.40 -0.98 -18.02
N GLN A 184 5.58 -1.57 -18.26
CA GLN A 184 6.60 -1.02 -19.16
C GLN A 184 6.18 -1.04 -20.65
N LYS A 185 5.18 -1.85 -21.00
CA LYS A 185 4.69 -2.05 -22.37
C LYS A 185 3.37 -1.33 -22.65
N ILE A 186 2.67 -0.90 -21.61
CA ILE A 186 1.38 -0.21 -21.70
C ILE A 186 1.58 1.26 -21.38
N ASP A 187 1.21 2.10 -22.32
CA ASP A 187 1.33 3.56 -22.24
C ASP A 187 0.06 4.15 -21.58
N SER A 188 -0.14 3.88 -20.30
CA SER A 188 -1.34 4.28 -19.53
C SER A 188 -0.97 4.59 -18.09
N THR A 189 -1.79 5.41 -17.43
CA THR A 189 -1.76 5.63 -15.97
C THR A 189 -2.48 4.49 -15.28
N PHE A 190 -1.92 3.96 -14.18
CA PHE A 190 -2.46 2.80 -13.47
C PHE A 190 -2.98 3.18 -12.09
N ILE A 191 -4.19 2.73 -11.76
CA ILE A 191 -4.73 2.73 -10.39
C ILE A 191 -5.01 1.28 -10.00
N TYR A 192 -4.33 0.82 -8.97
CA TYR A 192 -4.37 -0.55 -8.48
C TYR A 192 -4.89 -0.59 -7.05
N VAL A 193 -5.90 -1.39 -6.79
CA VAL A 193 -6.43 -1.62 -5.44
C VAL A 193 -5.97 -2.97 -4.93
N THR A 194 -5.48 -3.01 -3.70
CA THR A 194 -5.12 -4.25 -3.01
C THR A 194 -5.28 -4.11 -1.49
N HIS A 195 -5.36 -5.23 -0.79
CA HIS A 195 -5.16 -5.32 0.65
C HIS A 195 -3.80 -5.95 1.01
N ASP A 196 -3.01 -6.37 0.02
CA ASP A 196 -1.68 -6.98 0.19
C ASP A 196 -0.60 -5.90 0.16
N GLN A 197 0.09 -5.73 1.28
CA GLN A 197 1.17 -4.74 1.43
C GLN A 197 2.34 -5.03 0.49
N THR A 198 2.64 -6.32 0.24
CA THR A 198 3.75 -6.70 -0.65
C THR A 198 3.46 -6.28 -2.09
N GLU A 199 2.20 -6.38 -2.52
CA GLU A 199 1.79 -5.86 -3.83
C GLU A 199 1.97 -4.35 -3.88
N ALA A 200 1.49 -3.63 -2.86
CA ALA A 200 1.62 -2.17 -2.80
C ALA A 200 3.09 -1.73 -2.85
N MET A 201 3.94 -2.32 -2.01
CA MET A 201 5.37 -1.99 -1.93
C MET A 201 6.17 -2.30 -3.20
N THR A 202 5.70 -3.26 -4.03
CA THR A 202 6.46 -3.71 -5.20
C THR A 202 5.96 -3.16 -6.52
N LEU A 203 4.69 -2.76 -6.62
CA LEU A 203 4.06 -2.30 -7.85
C LEU A 203 3.98 -0.77 -7.96
N GLY A 204 3.74 -0.08 -6.84
CA GLY A 204 3.43 1.35 -6.83
C GLY A 204 4.65 2.25 -7.03
N ASP A 205 4.49 3.31 -7.81
CA ASP A 205 5.36 4.49 -7.74
C ASP A 205 5.04 5.28 -6.48
N ARG A 206 3.73 5.46 -6.21
CA ARG A 206 3.22 5.95 -4.92
C ARG A 206 2.13 5.02 -4.39
N ILE A 207 2.06 4.98 -3.07
CA ILE A 207 1.06 4.24 -2.30
C ILE A 207 0.17 5.24 -1.59
N ILE A 208 -1.14 5.02 -1.69
CA ILE A 208 -2.16 5.76 -0.95
C ILE A 208 -2.69 4.82 0.14
N ILE A 209 -2.35 5.10 1.38
CA ILE A 209 -2.79 4.32 2.53
C ILE A 209 -4.11 4.89 3.03
N MET A 210 -5.16 4.07 3.06
CA MET A 210 -6.52 4.49 3.42
C MET A 210 -7.00 3.80 4.69
N LYS A 211 -7.73 4.56 5.52
CA LYS A 211 -8.45 4.04 6.69
C LYS A 211 -9.75 4.82 6.87
N ASP A 212 -10.84 4.10 7.10
CA ASP A 212 -12.17 4.66 7.45
C ASP A 212 -12.65 5.79 6.52
N GLY A 213 -12.36 5.68 5.21
CA GLY A 213 -12.74 6.65 4.20
C GLY A 213 -11.73 7.79 3.96
N PHE A 214 -10.66 7.87 4.75
CA PHE A 214 -9.67 8.93 4.68
C PHE A 214 -8.31 8.44 4.19
N ILE A 215 -7.58 9.31 3.50
CA ILE A 215 -6.16 9.11 3.22
C ILE A 215 -5.39 9.31 4.53
N GLN A 216 -4.53 8.35 4.86
CA GLN A 216 -3.67 8.40 6.03
C GLN A 216 -2.26 8.86 5.70
N GLN A 217 -1.78 8.48 4.52
CA GLN A 217 -0.49 8.91 3.97
C GLN A 217 -0.44 8.63 2.47
N VAL A 218 0.24 9.51 1.75
CA VAL A 218 0.61 9.35 0.33
C VAL A 218 2.13 9.45 0.24
N GLY A 219 2.79 8.48 -0.40
CA GLY A 219 4.24 8.52 -0.58
C GLY A 219 4.75 7.35 -1.42
N THR A 220 6.03 7.38 -1.75
CA THR A 220 6.71 6.24 -2.37
C THR A 220 6.73 5.04 -1.40
N PRO A 221 6.89 3.80 -1.89
CA PRO A 221 7.02 2.63 -1.01
C PRO A 221 8.05 2.82 0.11
N GLN A 222 9.21 3.38 -0.19
CA GLN A 222 10.27 3.61 0.79
C GLN A 222 9.88 4.69 1.81
N GLU A 223 9.23 5.78 1.38
CA GLU A 223 8.80 6.85 2.29
C GLU A 223 7.76 6.36 3.30
N VAL A 224 6.74 5.63 2.86
CA VAL A 224 5.70 5.12 3.79
C VAL A 224 6.25 4.07 4.76
N PHE A 225 7.33 3.37 4.38
CA PHE A 225 8.02 2.43 5.25
C PHE A 225 8.93 3.12 6.25
N ASP A 226 9.79 4.06 5.80
CA ASP A 226 10.81 4.71 6.62
C ASP A 226 10.29 5.91 7.43
N LYS A 227 9.23 6.56 6.94
CA LYS A 227 8.68 7.80 7.49
C LYS A 227 7.16 7.72 7.67
N PRO A 228 6.65 6.73 8.42
CA PRO A 228 5.20 6.65 8.65
C PRO A 228 4.71 7.88 9.41
N GLU A 229 3.64 8.52 8.91
CA GLU A 229 3.10 9.77 9.48
C GLU A 229 2.32 9.56 10.77
N ASN A 230 1.80 8.35 11.00
CA ASN A 230 1.05 8.03 12.21
C ASN A 230 1.18 6.55 12.61
N LEU A 231 0.69 6.21 13.81
CA LEU A 231 0.70 4.85 14.35
C LEU A 231 -0.03 3.84 13.44
N PHE A 232 -1.10 4.27 12.77
CA PHE A 232 -1.82 3.37 11.87
C PHE A 232 -0.94 2.95 10.69
N VAL A 233 -0.33 3.91 10.00
CA VAL A 233 0.58 3.63 8.87
C VAL A 233 1.74 2.77 9.34
N ALA A 234 2.36 3.10 10.48
CA ALA A 234 3.48 2.35 11.04
C ALA A 234 3.12 0.90 11.38
N SER A 235 1.89 0.67 11.89
CA SER A 235 1.40 -0.68 12.19
C SER A 235 0.93 -1.45 10.97
N PHE A 236 0.37 -0.73 9.99
CA PHE A 236 -0.18 -1.33 8.79
C PHE A 236 0.90 -1.73 7.78
N ILE A 237 1.97 -0.94 7.63
CA ILE A 237 3.08 -1.21 6.70
C ILE A 237 4.19 -1.99 7.38
N GLY A 238 4.47 -3.19 6.88
CA GLY A 238 5.49 -4.12 7.37
C GLY A 238 4.90 -5.42 7.91
N ALA A 239 5.57 -6.55 7.61
CA ALA A 239 5.21 -7.88 8.10
C ALA A 239 6.47 -8.60 8.61
N PRO A 240 6.58 -8.83 9.93
CA PRO A 240 5.62 -8.46 11.01
C PRO A 240 5.47 -6.95 11.20
N GLN A 241 4.38 -6.53 11.87
CA GLN A 241 4.13 -5.11 12.18
C GLN A 241 5.19 -4.50 13.11
N MET A 242 5.29 -3.18 13.09
CA MET A 242 6.19 -2.41 13.98
C MET A 242 5.88 -2.68 15.46
N ASN A 243 6.91 -2.81 16.29
CA ASN A 243 6.76 -2.86 17.73
C ASN A 243 6.57 -1.46 18.30
N PHE A 244 5.66 -1.31 19.26
CA PHE A 244 5.37 -0.05 19.93
C PHE A 244 5.64 -0.16 21.42
N PHE A 245 6.46 0.74 21.96
CA PHE A 245 6.83 0.78 23.37
C PHE A 245 6.33 2.08 23.99
N LYS A 246 5.72 2.03 25.18
CA LYS A 246 5.51 3.23 25.98
C LYS A 246 6.85 3.78 26.43
N ALA A 247 7.10 5.04 26.19
CA ALA A 247 8.39 5.68 26.46
C ALA A 247 8.22 7.17 26.76
N ASP A 248 9.27 7.80 27.27
CA ASP A 248 9.38 9.24 27.42
C ASP A 248 10.52 9.76 26.56
N LEU A 249 10.27 10.78 25.77
CA LEU A 249 11.30 11.58 25.13
C LEU A 249 11.73 12.69 26.09
N ARG A 250 13.01 12.77 26.41
CA ARG A 250 13.58 13.78 27.31
C ARG A 250 14.61 14.62 26.56
N ARG A 251 14.51 15.93 26.69
CA ARG A 251 15.48 16.89 26.20
C ARG A 251 16.34 17.39 27.35
N GLU A 252 17.63 17.20 27.26
CA GLU A 252 18.63 17.67 28.25
C GLU A 252 19.64 18.58 27.54
N GLY A 253 19.36 19.88 27.53
CA GLY A 253 20.12 20.85 26.75
C GLY A 253 20.02 20.60 25.26
N ASP A 254 21.12 20.26 24.61
CA ASP A 254 21.21 19.95 23.18
C ASP A 254 21.02 18.46 22.83
N LYS A 255 20.85 17.62 23.85
CA LYS A 255 20.72 16.16 23.69
C LYS A 255 19.31 15.68 23.92
N TYR A 256 18.97 14.60 23.26
CA TYR A 256 17.71 13.90 23.42
C TYR A 256 17.92 12.48 23.91
N PHE A 257 17.06 12.02 24.81
CA PHE A 257 17.09 10.68 25.39
C PHE A 257 15.69 10.06 25.30
N VAL A 258 15.63 8.76 25.05
CA VAL A 258 14.41 7.97 25.16
C VAL A 258 14.51 7.11 26.41
N ASN A 259 13.56 7.27 27.33
CA ASN A 259 13.43 6.43 28.50
C ASN A 259 12.40 5.31 28.21
N VAL A 260 12.85 4.07 28.10
CA VAL A 260 12.01 2.90 27.80
C VAL A 260 12.42 1.73 28.70
N CYS A 261 11.46 1.02 29.31
CA CYS A 261 11.73 -0.11 30.20
C CYS A 261 12.80 0.19 31.29
N SER A 262 12.75 1.35 31.90
CA SER A 262 13.76 1.84 32.88
C SER A 262 15.18 1.99 32.34
N LYS A 263 15.36 1.98 31.04
CA LYS A 263 16.63 2.26 30.37
C LYS A 263 16.58 3.64 29.71
N GLN A 264 17.71 4.35 29.76
CA GLN A 264 17.87 5.63 29.05
C GLN A 264 18.77 5.42 27.85
N ILE A 265 18.27 5.72 26.66
CA ILE A 265 18.97 5.56 25.38
C ILE A 265 19.17 6.94 24.76
N GLU A 266 20.42 7.36 24.53
CA GLU A 266 20.71 8.64 23.86
C GLU A 266 20.29 8.57 22.39
N VAL A 267 19.52 9.55 21.93
CA VAL A 267 19.17 9.71 20.50
C VAL A 267 20.31 10.44 19.82
N THR A 268 20.91 9.80 18.80
CA THR A 268 22.08 10.31 18.10
C THR A 268 21.84 10.42 16.58
N GLY A 269 22.80 11.02 15.86
CA GLY A 269 22.78 11.11 14.40
C GLY A 269 21.70 12.06 13.87
N ASP A 270 21.10 11.70 12.74
CA ASP A 270 20.15 12.56 12.04
C ASP A 270 18.83 12.73 12.80
N LYS A 271 18.38 11.70 13.52
CA LYS A 271 17.18 11.80 14.38
C LYS A 271 17.33 12.87 15.47
N ALA A 272 18.49 12.97 16.08
CA ALA A 272 18.75 14.01 17.08
C ALA A 272 18.75 15.41 16.45
N LYS A 273 19.28 15.55 15.23
CA LYS A 273 19.24 16.81 14.47
C LYS A 273 17.80 17.22 14.12
N GLU A 274 17.03 16.28 13.57
CA GLU A 274 15.62 16.51 13.21
C GLU A 274 14.78 16.93 14.43
N LEU A 275 14.96 16.27 15.59
CA LEU A 275 14.30 16.65 16.85
C LEU A 275 14.71 18.07 17.29
N LYS A 276 15.98 18.44 17.13
CA LYS A 276 16.48 19.77 17.48
C LYS A 276 15.96 20.84 16.52
N GLU A 277 15.96 20.59 15.21
CA GLU A 277 15.45 21.51 14.19
C GLU A 277 13.98 21.82 14.39
N LYS A 278 13.18 20.82 14.77
CA LYS A 278 11.76 20.98 15.12
C LYS A 278 11.54 21.49 16.55
N ASN A 279 12.61 21.74 17.30
CA ASN A 279 12.54 22.19 18.69
C ASN A 279 11.62 21.34 19.57
N VAL A 280 11.69 20.02 19.43
CA VAL A 280 10.80 19.11 20.15
C VAL A 280 11.07 19.16 21.64
N GLU A 281 10.03 19.35 22.44
CA GLU A 281 10.11 19.39 23.91
C GLU A 281 9.97 17.97 24.51
N SER A 282 10.33 17.85 25.80
CA SER A 282 10.15 16.61 26.55
C SER A 282 8.68 16.23 26.67
N GLN A 283 8.33 14.98 26.32
CA GLN A 283 6.95 14.51 26.32
C GLN A 283 6.86 12.98 26.43
N GLU A 284 5.67 12.49 26.79
CA GLU A 284 5.34 11.08 26.66
C GLU A 284 5.20 10.74 25.17
N ILE A 285 5.72 9.58 24.76
CA ILE A 285 5.69 9.11 23.39
C ILE A 285 5.36 7.61 23.31
N THR A 286 4.91 7.21 22.14
CA THR A 286 5.02 5.81 21.71
C THR A 286 6.25 5.67 20.82
N LEU A 287 7.24 4.89 21.28
CA LEU A 287 8.43 4.56 20.51
C LEU A 287 8.12 3.39 19.57
N GLY A 288 8.26 3.60 18.27
CA GLY A 288 8.12 2.56 17.25
C GLY A 288 9.47 2.02 16.81
N VAL A 289 9.62 0.69 16.74
CA VAL A 289 10.81 0.03 16.17
C VAL A 289 10.38 -1.22 15.39
N ARG A 290 10.83 -1.35 14.15
CA ARG A 290 10.49 -2.52 13.32
C ARG A 290 11.19 -3.78 13.81
N PRO A 291 10.56 -4.97 13.70
CA PRO A 291 11.11 -6.25 14.15
C PRO A 291 12.52 -6.56 13.62
N GLU A 292 12.79 -6.25 12.36
CA GLU A 292 14.06 -6.45 11.68
C GLU A 292 15.17 -5.47 12.09
N HIS A 293 14.82 -4.41 12.78
CA HIS A 293 15.77 -3.40 13.28
C HIS A 293 16.13 -3.60 14.76
N ILE A 294 15.50 -4.54 15.43
CA ILE A 294 15.85 -4.93 16.80
C ILE A 294 16.99 -5.96 16.73
N VAL A 295 18.04 -5.73 17.50
CA VAL A 295 19.20 -6.61 17.56
C VAL A 295 19.38 -7.20 18.97
N LEU A 296 19.98 -8.38 19.07
CA LEU A 296 20.39 -8.91 20.37
C LEU A 296 21.52 -8.05 20.95
N SER A 297 21.43 -7.72 22.21
CA SER A 297 22.40 -6.85 22.88
C SER A 297 22.67 -7.29 24.32
N ASN A 298 23.94 -7.25 24.71
CA ASN A 298 24.37 -7.43 26.09
C ASN A 298 24.85 -6.12 26.72
N ALA A 299 24.56 -4.97 26.08
CA ALA A 299 24.93 -3.67 26.58
C ALA A 299 24.14 -3.31 27.86
N LYS A 300 24.65 -2.34 28.63
CA LYS A 300 24.02 -1.94 29.90
C LYS A 300 22.65 -1.29 29.72
N ASP A 301 22.43 -0.69 28.56
CA ASP A 301 21.19 -0.04 28.13
C ASP A 301 20.25 -0.99 27.37
N ALA A 302 20.60 -2.26 27.22
CA ALA A 302 19.75 -3.26 26.59
C ALA A 302 18.43 -3.42 27.37
N VAL A 303 17.34 -3.48 26.61
CA VAL A 303 16.00 -3.74 27.14
C VAL A 303 15.82 -5.24 27.32
N GLU A 304 15.34 -5.66 28.48
CA GLU A 304 15.08 -7.07 28.79
C GLU A 304 13.81 -7.53 28.10
N LEU A 305 13.90 -8.63 27.34
CA LEU A 305 12.80 -9.32 26.70
C LEU A 305 12.71 -10.75 27.22
N THR A 306 11.55 -11.09 27.80
CA THR A 306 11.24 -12.48 28.20
C THR A 306 10.64 -13.20 27.01
N VAL A 307 11.30 -14.24 26.53
CA VAL A 307 10.86 -15.04 25.38
C VAL A 307 9.60 -15.81 25.71
N GLN A 308 8.59 -15.73 24.86
CA GLN A 308 7.37 -16.54 24.95
C GLN A 308 7.35 -17.67 23.93
N VAL A 309 7.67 -17.35 22.67
CA VAL A 309 7.68 -18.31 21.56
C VAL A 309 8.82 -17.95 20.62
N ASN A 310 9.48 -18.93 20.02
CA ASN A 310 10.34 -18.77 18.89
C ASN A 310 9.74 -19.50 17.67
N GLU A 311 9.64 -18.82 16.55
CA GLU A 311 9.16 -19.36 15.28
C GLU A 311 10.33 -19.47 14.30
N MET A 312 10.65 -20.71 13.93
CA MET A 312 11.71 -20.99 12.94
C MET A 312 11.15 -20.86 11.52
N MET A 313 11.57 -19.82 10.81
CA MET A 313 11.16 -19.55 9.43
C MET A 313 12.19 -20.01 8.39
N GLY A 314 13.17 -20.83 8.80
CA GLY A 314 14.27 -21.32 7.96
C GLY A 314 15.43 -20.33 7.87
N SER A 315 15.33 -19.29 7.09
CA SER A 315 16.38 -18.25 6.96
C SER A 315 16.39 -17.23 8.10
N GLU A 316 15.36 -17.20 8.93
CA GLU A 316 15.21 -16.27 10.05
C GLU A 316 14.43 -16.90 11.20
N ILE A 317 14.52 -16.29 12.37
CA ILE A 317 13.77 -16.63 13.57
C ILE A 317 12.95 -15.42 13.96
N HIS A 318 11.65 -15.64 14.25
CA HIS A 318 10.81 -14.65 14.89
C HIS A 318 10.69 -14.99 16.37
N ILE A 319 11.23 -14.13 17.23
CA ILE A 319 11.13 -14.27 18.69
C ILE A 319 9.98 -13.39 19.16
N HIS A 320 8.95 -14.02 19.70
CA HIS A 320 7.85 -13.34 20.37
C HIS A 320 8.15 -13.26 21.86
N GLY A 321 8.03 -12.10 22.45
CA GLY A 321 8.33 -11.91 23.87
C GLY A 321 7.63 -10.71 24.49
N ILE A 322 7.88 -10.54 25.79
CA ILE A 322 7.32 -9.46 26.61
C ILE A 322 8.44 -8.60 27.16
N THR A 323 8.23 -7.30 27.14
CA THR A 323 9.02 -6.32 27.88
C THR A 323 8.14 -5.56 28.89
N ALA A 324 8.73 -4.77 29.77
CA ALA A 324 7.95 -3.95 30.71
C ALA A 324 7.08 -2.88 30.01
N ALA A 325 7.44 -2.44 28.79
CA ALA A 325 6.74 -1.40 28.05
C ALA A 325 5.84 -1.94 26.91
N ASN A 326 5.96 -3.22 26.56
CA ASN A 326 5.15 -3.84 25.51
C ASN A 326 4.97 -5.35 25.79
N PRO A 327 3.72 -5.85 25.87
CA PRO A 327 3.44 -7.27 26.10
C PRO A 327 3.55 -8.13 24.83
N ASN A 328 3.75 -7.56 23.66
CA ASN A 328 3.79 -8.24 22.37
C ASN A 328 4.92 -7.72 21.50
N VAL A 329 6.16 -8.06 21.85
CA VAL A 329 7.34 -7.69 21.05
C VAL A 329 7.70 -8.82 20.11
N ILE A 330 7.96 -8.50 18.85
CA ILE A 330 8.48 -9.43 17.85
C ILE A 330 9.88 -8.97 17.45
N VAL A 331 10.86 -9.86 17.54
CA VAL A 331 12.22 -9.63 17.06
C VAL A 331 12.49 -10.59 15.92
N ARG A 332 12.92 -10.07 14.78
CA ARG A 332 13.24 -10.83 13.58
C ARG A 332 14.74 -10.92 13.40
N ILE A 333 15.31 -12.11 13.51
CA ILE A 333 16.76 -12.33 13.48
C ILE A 333 17.10 -13.26 12.31
N PRO A 334 17.94 -12.85 11.35
CA PRO A 334 18.47 -13.73 10.33
C PRO A 334 19.32 -14.85 10.98
N THR A 335 19.08 -16.13 10.61
CA THR A 335 19.82 -17.27 11.18
C THR A 335 21.31 -17.19 10.93
N ILE A 336 21.74 -16.58 9.81
CA ILE A 336 23.14 -16.38 9.46
C ILE A 336 23.89 -15.44 10.44
N SER A 337 23.18 -14.59 11.17
CA SER A 337 23.76 -13.67 12.16
C SER A 337 23.96 -14.32 13.54
N LEU A 338 23.50 -15.55 13.73
CA LEU A 338 23.59 -16.27 15.00
C LEU A 338 24.78 -17.22 15.01
N ASN A 339 25.48 -17.30 16.14
CA ASN A 339 26.64 -18.16 16.35
C ASN A 339 26.24 -19.56 16.88
N THR A 340 24.96 -19.89 16.88
CA THR A 340 24.43 -21.17 17.37
C THR A 340 23.57 -21.85 16.31
N THR A 341 23.49 -23.16 16.36
CA THR A 341 22.54 -23.98 15.60
C THR A 341 21.44 -24.55 16.49
N ASP A 342 21.56 -24.44 17.81
CA ASP A 342 20.53 -24.84 18.78
C ASP A 342 19.67 -23.65 19.20
N TYR A 343 18.87 -23.18 18.25
CA TYR A 343 17.96 -22.05 18.46
C TYR A 343 16.86 -22.31 19.49
N HIS A 344 16.47 -23.57 19.67
CA HIS A 344 15.43 -23.93 20.64
C HIS A 344 15.91 -23.73 22.09
N THR A 345 17.17 -24.08 22.40
CA THR A 345 17.75 -23.84 23.70
C THR A 345 18.16 -22.38 23.86
N GLU A 346 18.69 -21.76 22.81
CA GLU A 346 19.13 -20.36 22.85
C GLU A 346 17.97 -19.42 23.13
N PHE A 347 16.80 -19.65 22.53
CA PHE A 347 15.59 -18.84 22.68
C PHE A 347 14.44 -19.65 23.30
N ALA A 348 14.71 -20.42 24.36
CA ALA A 348 13.70 -21.18 25.06
C ALA A 348 12.68 -20.28 25.74
N GLN A 349 11.45 -20.75 25.84
CA GLN A 349 10.37 -20.06 26.57
C GLN A 349 10.80 -19.72 28.01
N GLY A 350 10.53 -18.50 28.44
CA GLY A 350 10.88 -17.98 29.76
C GLY A 350 12.31 -17.46 29.88
N LYS A 351 13.18 -17.65 28.86
CA LYS A 351 14.52 -17.07 28.85
C LYS A 351 14.45 -15.56 28.70
N VAL A 352 15.28 -14.84 29.44
CA VAL A 352 15.43 -13.39 29.31
C VAL A 352 16.63 -13.11 28.41
N ILE A 353 16.42 -12.33 27.38
CA ILE A 353 17.44 -11.87 26.44
C ILE A 353 17.48 -10.34 26.42
N GLY A 354 18.65 -9.76 26.15
CA GLY A 354 18.77 -8.33 25.94
C GLY A 354 18.54 -7.96 24.47
N ILE A 355 17.75 -6.94 24.25
CA ILE A 355 17.52 -6.35 22.92
C ILE A 355 17.91 -4.90 22.89
N GLY A 356 18.34 -4.41 21.74
CA GLY A 356 18.73 -3.03 21.50
C GLY A 356 18.31 -2.56 20.12
N PHE A 357 18.29 -1.26 19.92
CA PHE A 357 17.99 -0.62 18.64
C PHE A 357 18.73 0.70 18.52
N GLU A 358 19.19 1.01 17.32
CA GLU A 358 19.91 2.24 17.02
C GLU A 358 18.95 3.42 16.83
N SER A 359 19.41 4.63 17.13
CA SER A 359 18.61 5.85 17.00
C SER A 359 18.01 6.05 15.61
N LYS A 360 18.75 5.68 14.55
CA LYS A 360 18.30 5.87 13.15
C LYS A 360 17.00 5.11 12.79
N VAL A 361 16.70 4.03 13.52
CA VAL A 361 15.52 3.18 13.28
C VAL A 361 14.37 3.46 14.24
N MET A 362 14.52 4.42 15.14
CA MET A 362 13.48 4.85 16.08
C MET A 362 12.45 5.73 15.38
N HIS A 363 11.18 5.50 15.70
CA HIS A 363 10.06 6.36 15.31
C HIS A 363 9.39 6.90 16.57
N PHE A 364 9.07 8.18 16.59
CA PHE A 364 8.50 8.85 17.75
C PHE A 364 7.08 9.31 17.44
N PHE A 365 6.11 8.76 18.13
CA PHE A 365 4.71 9.13 17.98
C PHE A 365 4.24 9.82 19.26
N ASP A 366 3.50 10.91 19.11
CA ASP A 366 2.89 11.63 20.22
C ASP A 366 1.69 10.88 20.82
N VAL A 367 1.01 11.50 21.77
CA VAL A 367 -0.16 10.91 22.45
C VAL A 367 -1.36 10.74 21.53
N ASP A 368 -1.44 11.50 20.44
CA ASP A 368 -2.48 11.42 19.40
C ASP A 368 -2.13 10.40 18.32
N GLY A 369 -0.94 9.80 18.41
CA GLY A 369 -0.45 8.80 17.46
C GLY A 369 0.13 9.40 16.18
N LYS A 370 0.39 10.70 16.12
CA LYS A 370 1.08 11.37 15.01
C LYS A 370 2.58 11.23 15.17
N ASN A 371 3.29 11.03 14.06
CA ASN A 371 4.76 11.01 14.10
C ASN A 371 5.30 12.42 14.28
N ILE A 372 6.06 12.63 15.36
CA ILE A 372 6.61 13.94 15.75
C ILE A 372 7.53 14.53 14.66
N LEU A 373 8.19 13.66 13.88
CA LEU A 373 9.14 14.09 12.85
C LEU A 373 8.52 14.20 11.46
N TYR A 374 7.47 13.42 11.14
CA TYR A 374 7.04 13.23 9.76
C TYR A 374 5.54 13.47 9.50
N ALA A 375 4.73 13.69 10.54
CA ALA A 375 3.33 14.04 10.32
C ALA A 375 3.23 15.36 9.53
N HIS A 376 2.44 15.36 8.47
CA HIS A 376 2.07 16.58 7.78
C HIS A 376 1.05 17.32 8.66
N GLU A 377 1.26 18.61 8.89
CA GLU A 377 0.22 19.47 9.44
C GLU A 377 -0.89 19.55 8.38
N PRO A 378 -2.18 19.39 8.76
CA PRO A 378 -3.25 19.64 7.82
C PRO A 378 -3.09 21.08 7.31
N GLU A 379 -3.14 21.26 5.98
CA GLU A 379 -3.21 22.60 5.41
C GLU A 379 -4.37 23.33 6.10
N GLU A 380 -4.07 24.44 6.81
CA GLU A 380 -5.09 25.28 7.41
C GLU A 380 -6.03 25.70 6.27
N GLU A 381 -7.30 25.32 6.37
CA GLU A 381 -8.34 25.89 5.51
C GLU A 381 -8.24 27.42 5.68
N VAL A 382 -7.75 28.07 4.62
CA VAL A 382 -7.84 29.53 4.50
C VAL A 382 -9.33 29.83 4.40
N THR A 383 -9.96 30.05 5.55
CA THR A 383 -11.29 30.64 5.61
C THR A 383 -11.17 32.02 4.98
N GLU A 384 -11.60 32.16 3.74
CA GLU A 384 -11.90 33.47 3.15
C GLU A 384 -12.94 34.14 4.04
N GLU A 385 -12.47 35.03 4.93
CA GLU A 385 -13.35 35.99 5.59
C GLU A 385 -14.07 36.77 4.50
N LYS A 386 -15.38 36.56 4.44
CA LYS A 386 -16.27 37.42 3.67
C LYS A 386 -16.05 38.85 4.16
N VAL A 387 -15.37 39.64 3.36
CA VAL A 387 -15.44 41.09 3.46
C VAL A 387 -16.83 41.49 2.98
N GLU A 388 -17.75 41.72 3.91
CA GLU A 388 -18.99 42.44 3.64
C GLU A 388 -18.62 43.93 3.45
N GLU A 389 -18.85 44.45 2.27
CA GLU A 389 -19.17 45.84 2.02
C GLU A 389 -20.55 45.95 1.36
#